data_ceab7bea743da74862de3cd41354cb64
#
_entry.id   ceab7bea743da74862de3cd41354cb64
#
_cell.length_a   1.000
_cell.length_b   1.000
_cell.length_c   1.000
_cell.angle_alpha   90.00
_cell.angle_beta   90.00
_cell.angle_gamma   90.00
#
_symmetry.space_group_name_H-M   'P 1'
#
loop_
_entity.id
_entity.type
_entity.pdbx_description
1 polymer ?
#
loop_
_entity_poly.entity_id
_entity_poly.type
_entity_poly.pdbx_seq_one_letter_code
_entity_poly.pdbx_strand_id
1 'polypeptide(L)'
;LKPVNVMDQDWVGGGAAGEPATGSSPSLSTRVFDLQAACVHFGHPARAVRALSEVSLQIDAGERVALVGANGCGKSTLLRLLHGLTAPTSGQIHSEAALRQAMLFQKPHLMRLSVQANIALGLWLRGTPWKQAGVQALAALARVGLLALAQRSARQLSGGQQQRVAMARAWALQPQVLLLDEPTASLDPHAKREVESLIEAFASASQAMTLVFASHNLGQVKRLASRVIYLEQGRVLADLPVHDFFSGPLLQQQFPAAHLFVKGELV
;
A
#
# COMPACT_ATOMS: atom_id res chain seq x y z
N LEU A 1 24.61 9.21 -31.71
CA LEU A 1 24.14 9.93 -30.53
C LEU A 1 24.42 9.06 -29.30
N LYS A 2 25.43 9.46 -28.49
CA LYS A 2 25.87 8.73 -27.30
C LYS A 2 24.88 8.96 -26.14
N PRO A 3 24.68 7.99 -25.21
CA PRO A 3 23.84 8.18 -24.04
C PRO A 3 24.55 9.13 -23.05
N VAL A 4 23.76 10.07 -22.51
CA VAL A 4 24.21 10.99 -21.44
C VAL A 4 24.12 10.26 -20.10
N ASN A 5 25.30 10.10 -19.49
CA ASN A 5 25.49 9.57 -18.15
C ASN A 5 25.29 10.76 -17.17
N VAL A 6 24.31 10.69 -16.29
CA VAL A 6 24.09 11.65 -15.19
C VAL A 6 24.32 10.90 -13.88
N MET A 7 25.58 10.77 -13.54
CA MET A 7 26.08 10.60 -12.18
C MET A 7 27.27 11.55 -12.03
N ASP A 8 27.24 12.26 -10.93
CA ASP A 8 28.27 12.99 -10.20
C ASP A 8 27.91 14.45 -9.96
N GLN A 9 27.46 14.72 -8.75
CA GLN A 9 27.83 15.98 -8.06
C GLN A 9 28.15 15.62 -6.61
N ASP A 10 29.47 15.66 -6.37
CA ASP A 10 30.13 15.60 -5.08
C ASP A 10 29.69 16.75 -4.17
N TRP A 11 29.32 16.40 -2.95
CA TRP A 11 29.23 17.37 -1.86
C TRP A 11 30.41 17.14 -0.88
N VAL A 12 31.41 18.01 -0.95
CA VAL A 12 32.54 18.09 0.01
C VAL A 12 32.17 19.10 1.09
N GLY A 13 32.18 18.70 2.34
CA GLY A 13 31.97 19.57 3.49
C GLY A 13 32.54 18.97 4.77
N GLY A 14 33.68 19.40 5.13
CA GLY A 14 34.61 19.44 6.21
C GLY A 14 34.19 18.98 7.60
N GLY A 15 35.18 18.33 8.22
CA GLY A 15 35.14 17.57 9.43
C GLY A 15 35.03 18.33 10.75
N ALA A 16 34.72 17.53 11.77
CA ALA A 16 35.29 17.63 13.11
C ALA A 16 35.03 16.29 13.83
N ALA A 17 36.11 15.72 14.33
CA ALA A 17 36.08 14.48 15.13
C ALA A 17 35.43 14.72 16.49
N GLY A 18 34.47 13.87 16.85
CA GLY A 18 33.89 13.74 18.18
C GLY A 18 33.62 12.26 18.43
N GLU A 19 34.16 11.74 19.53
CA GLU A 19 34.15 10.34 19.95
C GLU A 19 32.74 9.75 20.08
N PRO A 20 32.58 8.41 19.92
CA PRO A 20 31.27 7.76 19.95
C PRO A 20 30.75 7.59 21.38
N ALA A 21 29.74 8.33 21.73
CA ALA A 21 28.91 8.02 22.87
C ALA A 21 28.05 6.80 22.54
N THR A 22 28.39 5.64 23.11
CA THR A 22 27.56 4.42 23.18
C THR A 22 26.32 4.71 24.01
N GLY A 23 25.28 5.14 23.34
CA GLY A 23 23.94 5.26 23.88
C GLY A 23 22.98 4.71 22.86
N SER A 24 22.56 3.44 23.03
CA SER A 24 21.42 2.88 22.29
C SER A 24 20.16 3.65 22.69
N SER A 25 19.87 4.73 21.96
CA SER A 25 18.57 5.37 22.02
C SER A 25 17.55 4.39 21.45
N PRO A 26 16.46 4.08 22.14
CA PRO A 26 15.35 3.37 21.54
C PRO A 26 14.89 4.19 20.34
N SER A 27 14.93 3.61 19.15
CA SER A 27 14.34 4.20 17.96
C SER A 27 12.86 4.48 18.31
N LEU A 28 12.49 5.74 18.45
CA LEU A 28 11.10 6.16 18.52
C LEU A 28 10.45 5.66 17.23
N SER A 29 9.81 4.49 17.29
CA SER A 29 9.01 3.99 16.17
C SER A 29 7.88 5.01 15.99
N THR A 30 7.98 5.78 14.91
CA THR A 30 6.98 6.80 14.61
C THR A 30 5.74 6.06 14.16
N ARG A 31 4.74 5.96 15.03
CA ARG A 31 3.49 5.29 14.75
C ARG A 31 2.74 6.03 13.66
N VAL A 32 2.40 5.32 12.59
CA VAL A 32 1.68 5.85 11.44
C VAL A 32 0.17 5.72 11.63
N PHE A 33 -0.26 4.59 12.17
CA PHE A 33 -1.66 4.33 12.51
C PHE A 33 -1.78 3.69 13.89
N ASP A 34 -2.78 4.15 14.65
CA ASP A 34 -3.22 3.54 15.90
C ASP A 34 -4.75 3.46 15.92
N LEU A 35 -5.28 2.24 15.84
CA LEU A 35 -6.70 1.93 15.93
C LEU A 35 -7.00 1.36 17.30
N GLN A 36 -8.05 1.88 17.94
CA GLN A 36 -8.50 1.47 19.26
C GLN A 36 -9.98 1.10 19.20
N ALA A 37 -10.26 -0.22 19.26
CA ALA A 37 -11.59 -0.82 19.20
C ALA A 37 -12.45 -0.24 18.06
N ALA A 38 -11.84 0.01 16.88
CA ALA A 38 -12.50 0.64 15.76
C ALA A 38 -13.54 -0.30 15.14
N CYS A 39 -14.77 0.21 15.01
CA CYS A 39 -15.87 -0.48 14.32
C CYS A 39 -16.30 0.30 13.08
N VAL A 40 -16.70 -0.43 12.04
CA VAL A 40 -17.32 0.14 10.84
C VAL A 40 -18.56 -0.66 10.49
N HIS A 41 -19.70 0.02 10.49
CA HIS A 41 -20.98 -0.55 10.11
C HIS A 41 -21.56 0.20 8.91
N PHE A 42 -22.14 -0.53 7.95
CA PHE A 42 -22.80 0.04 6.79
C PHE A 42 -24.29 -0.28 6.81
N GLY A 43 -25.10 0.65 6.31
CA GLY A 43 -26.55 0.51 6.18
C GLY A 43 -27.35 1.08 7.36
N HIS A 44 -28.65 0.83 7.34
CA HIS A 44 -29.56 1.31 8.39
C HIS A 44 -29.37 0.50 9.68
N PRO A 45 -29.48 1.08 10.90
CA PRO A 45 -29.24 0.40 12.19
C PRO A 45 -29.90 -0.96 12.34
N ALA A 46 -31.13 -1.13 11.82
CA ALA A 46 -31.87 -2.40 11.90
C ALA A 46 -31.33 -3.51 10.97
N ARG A 47 -30.47 -3.17 9.99
CA ARG A 47 -29.90 -4.11 9.01
C ARG A 47 -28.42 -3.78 8.72
N ALA A 48 -27.71 -3.28 9.72
CA ALA A 48 -26.33 -2.87 9.55
C ALA A 48 -25.42 -4.08 9.29
N VAL A 49 -24.62 -3.99 8.24
CA VAL A 49 -23.51 -4.92 7.98
C VAL A 49 -22.31 -4.49 8.80
N ARG A 50 -21.89 -5.33 9.72
CA ARG A 50 -20.68 -5.11 10.52
C ARG A 50 -19.46 -5.47 9.68
N ALA A 51 -18.83 -4.48 9.06
CA ALA A 51 -17.66 -4.68 8.22
C ALA A 51 -16.37 -4.76 9.01
N LEU A 52 -16.26 -4.02 10.14
CA LEU A 52 -15.19 -4.13 11.12
C LEU A 52 -15.79 -4.12 12.53
N SER A 53 -15.23 -4.92 13.42
CA SER A 53 -15.70 -5.09 14.80
C SER A 53 -14.54 -5.07 15.77
N GLU A 54 -14.43 -4.00 16.56
CA GLU A 54 -13.46 -3.82 17.64
C GLU A 54 -12.00 -4.03 17.20
N VAL A 55 -11.64 -3.52 16.03
CA VAL A 55 -10.28 -3.64 15.50
C VAL A 55 -9.36 -2.72 16.29
N SER A 56 -8.37 -3.32 16.98
CA SER A 56 -7.26 -2.62 17.61
C SER A 56 -5.97 -3.05 16.89
N LEU A 57 -5.25 -2.07 16.33
CA LEU A 57 -4.12 -2.31 15.46
C LEU A 57 -3.18 -1.11 15.47
N GLN A 58 -1.89 -1.37 15.53
CA GLN A 58 -0.85 -0.35 15.42
C GLN A 58 0.05 -0.66 14.24
N ILE A 59 0.37 0.35 13.42
CA ILE A 59 1.29 0.22 12.29
C ILE A 59 2.34 1.32 12.42
N ASP A 60 3.61 0.93 12.38
CA ASP A 60 4.75 1.82 12.47
C ASP A 60 5.29 2.20 11.08
N ALA A 61 6.04 3.30 11.02
CA ALA A 61 6.66 3.77 9.79
C ALA A 61 7.63 2.72 9.22
N GLY A 62 7.59 2.53 7.90
CA GLY A 62 8.44 1.57 7.19
C GLY A 62 7.99 0.11 7.27
N GLU A 63 6.92 -0.22 8.01
CA GLU A 63 6.38 -1.58 8.03
C GLU A 63 5.77 -1.97 6.69
N ARG A 64 5.85 -3.27 6.38
CA ARG A 64 5.21 -3.90 5.23
C ARG A 64 4.18 -4.92 5.73
N VAL A 65 2.93 -4.47 5.83
CA VAL A 65 1.83 -5.22 6.44
C VAL A 65 0.93 -5.82 5.36
N ALA A 66 0.73 -7.13 5.39
CA ALA A 66 -0.26 -7.81 4.57
C ALA A 66 -1.55 -8.05 5.35
N LEU A 67 -2.68 -7.69 4.76
CA LEU A 67 -4.02 -8.05 5.24
C LEU A 67 -4.49 -9.28 4.46
N VAL A 68 -4.72 -10.38 5.16
CA VAL A 68 -5.18 -11.64 4.58
C VAL A 68 -6.49 -12.11 5.22
N GLY A 69 -7.23 -12.96 4.53
CA GLY A 69 -8.51 -13.50 4.98
C GLY A 69 -9.48 -13.68 3.81
N ALA A 70 -10.61 -14.33 4.05
CA ALA A 70 -11.63 -14.63 3.05
C ALA A 70 -12.24 -13.37 2.42
N ASN A 71 -12.92 -13.54 1.28
CA ASN A 71 -13.65 -12.43 0.65
C ASN A 71 -14.75 -11.91 1.57
N GLY A 72 -14.87 -10.59 1.67
CA GLY A 72 -15.86 -9.96 2.56
C GLY A 72 -15.47 -9.88 4.04
N CYS A 73 -14.29 -10.37 4.46
CA CYS A 73 -13.85 -10.33 5.87
C CYS A 73 -13.50 -8.94 6.41
N GLY A 74 -13.49 -7.88 5.57
CA GLY A 74 -13.24 -6.50 6.00
C GLY A 74 -11.93 -5.86 5.53
N LYS A 75 -11.06 -6.53 4.76
CA LYS A 75 -9.75 -6.01 4.29
C LYS A 75 -9.85 -4.65 3.60
N SER A 76 -10.71 -4.54 2.58
CA SER A 76 -10.93 -3.30 1.85
C SER A 76 -11.52 -2.19 2.73
N THR A 77 -12.35 -2.55 3.70
CA THR A 77 -12.91 -1.59 4.66
C THR A 77 -11.83 -1.06 5.59
N LEU A 78 -10.94 -1.94 6.06
CA LEU A 78 -9.81 -1.54 6.89
C LEU A 78 -8.85 -0.61 6.13
N LEU A 79 -8.51 -0.92 4.87
CA LEU A 79 -7.69 -0.03 4.04
C LEU A 79 -8.35 1.34 3.83
N ARG A 80 -9.66 1.39 3.61
CA ARG A 80 -10.40 2.67 3.47
C ARG A 80 -10.46 3.44 4.78
N LEU A 81 -10.58 2.75 5.91
CA LEU A 81 -10.53 3.36 7.24
C LEU A 81 -9.14 3.98 7.50
N LEU A 82 -8.04 3.25 7.23
CA LEU A 82 -6.67 3.76 7.33
C LEU A 82 -6.43 4.98 6.44
N HIS A 83 -6.98 4.96 5.20
CA HIS A 83 -6.87 6.09 4.26
C HIS A 83 -7.71 7.31 4.67
N GLY A 84 -8.66 7.17 5.59
CA GLY A 84 -9.62 8.22 5.94
C GLY A 84 -10.79 8.37 4.96
N LEU A 85 -11.01 7.41 4.05
CA LEU A 85 -12.17 7.37 3.14
C LEU A 85 -13.44 6.88 3.82
N THR A 86 -13.30 6.24 4.96
CA THR A 86 -14.40 5.77 5.80
C THR A 86 -14.10 6.19 7.24
N ALA A 87 -15.07 6.79 7.92
CA ALA A 87 -14.97 7.08 9.34
C ALA A 87 -15.37 5.85 10.18
N PRO A 88 -14.80 5.65 11.37
CA PRO A 88 -15.27 4.62 12.28
C PRO A 88 -16.68 4.96 12.79
N THR A 89 -17.53 3.94 12.94
CA THR A 89 -18.86 4.08 13.57
C THR A 89 -18.74 4.20 15.09
N SER A 90 -17.75 3.53 15.67
CA SER A 90 -17.33 3.65 17.07
C SER A 90 -15.86 3.25 17.21
N GLY A 91 -15.26 3.53 18.38
CA GLY A 91 -13.83 3.42 18.58
C GLY A 91 -13.08 4.63 18.00
N GLN A 92 -11.77 4.53 17.89
CA GLN A 92 -10.92 5.63 17.44
C GLN A 92 -9.87 5.16 16.44
N ILE A 93 -9.47 6.07 15.56
CA ILE A 93 -8.30 5.95 14.71
C ILE A 93 -7.46 7.21 14.81
N HIS A 94 -6.21 7.05 15.16
CA HIS A 94 -5.22 8.10 15.13
C HIS A 94 -4.26 7.83 13.96
N SER A 95 -4.08 8.83 13.11
CA SER A 95 -3.07 8.84 12.07
C SER A 95 -2.33 10.16 12.12
N GLU A 96 -1.05 10.16 11.78
CA GLU A 96 -0.28 11.39 11.70
C GLU A 96 -0.87 12.32 10.62
N ALA A 97 -1.25 13.54 11.02
CA ALA A 97 -2.05 14.46 10.18
C ALA A 97 -1.36 14.90 8.87
N ALA A 98 -0.03 14.84 8.81
CA ALA A 98 0.78 15.31 7.68
C ALA A 98 1.17 14.19 6.69
N LEU A 99 0.71 12.95 6.89
CA LEU A 99 1.12 11.81 6.06
C LEU A 99 0.62 11.94 4.61
N ARG A 100 1.57 11.85 3.68
CA ARG A 100 1.22 11.68 2.27
C ARG A 100 0.85 10.22 2.03
N GLN A 101 -0.46 9.99 1.89
CA GLN A 101 -0.99 8.66 1.62
C GLN A 101 -1.44 8.53 0.16
N ALA A 102 -1.27 7.33 -0.41
CA ALA A 102 -1.87 6.96 -1.68
C ALA A 102 -2.53 5.59 -1.55
N MET A 103 -3.70 5.44 -2.20
CA MET A 103 -4.42 4.17 -2.22
C MET A 103 -4.65 3.71 -3.65
N LEU A 104 -4.36 2.43 -3.92
CA LEU A 104 -4.77 1.73 -5.12
C LEU A 104 -5.94 0.81 -4.81
N PHE A 105 -7.01 0.96 -5.57
CA PHE A 105 -8.17 0.11 -5.51
C PHE A 105 -7.99 -1.12 -6.40
N GLN A 106 -8.71 -2.18 -6.10
CA GLN A 106 -8.73 -3.42 -6.89
C GLN A 106 -9.02 -3.15 -8.37
N LYS A 107 -9.98 -2.25 -8.66
CA LYS A 107 -10.22 -1.74 -10.01
C LYS A 107 -9.73 -0.29 -10.08
N PRO A 108 -8.76 0.03 -10.95
CA PRO A 108 -8.27 1.39 -11.08
C PRO A 108 -9.36 2.30 -11.68
N HIS A 109 -9.71 3.35 -10.95
CA HIS A 109 -10.62 4.37 -11.45
C HIS A 109 -9.82 5.43 -12.23
N LEU A 110 -9.76 5.26 -13.54
CA LEU A 110 -9.14 6.23 -14.44
C LEU A 110 -10.22 7.15 -15.06
N MET A 111 -9.90 8.42 -15.10
CA MET A 111 -10.78 9.43 -15.72
C MET A 111 -10.75 9.33 -17.26
N ARG A 112 -11.74 9.88 -17.92
CA ARG A 112 -11.84 9.96 -19.38
C ARG A 112 -10.87 11.00 -19.97
N LEU A 113 -9.60 10.89 -19.59
CA LEU A 113 -8.51 11.77 -19.97
C LEU A 113 -7.39 10.92 -20.60
N SER A 114 -6.36 11.58 -21.12
CA SER A 114 -5.13 10.90 -21.51
C SER A 114 -4.45 10.24 -20.30
N VAL A 115 -3.60 9.26 -20.56
CA VAL A 115 -2.82 8.58 -19.53
C VAL A 115 -1.98 9.58 -18.71
N GLN A 116 -1.29 10.49 -19.40
CA GLN A 116 -0.51 11.56 -18.77
C GLN A 116 -1.40 12.47 -17.90
N ALA A 117 -2.55 12.89 -18.42
CA ALA A 117 -3.45 13.80 -17.69
C ALA A 117 -4.06 13.15 -16.44
N ASN A 118 -4.28 11.82 -16.44
CA ASN A 118 -4.72 11.08 -15.25
C ASN A 118 -3.72 11.16 -14.10
N ILE A 119 -2.42 11.21 -14.39
CA ILE A 119 -1.37 11.35 -13.37
C ILE A 119 -1.18 12.82 -13.00
N ALA A 120 -1.08 13.70 -14.01
CA ALA A 120 -0.86 15.12 -13.81
C ALA A 120 -1.95 15.78 -12.96
N LEU A 121 -3.20 15.35 -13.10
CA LEU A 121 -4.33 15.84 -12.31
C LEU A 121 -4.11 15.65 -10.80
N GLY A 122 -3.62 14.49 -10.37
CA GLY A 122 -3.33 14.24 -8.95
C GLY A 122 -2.28 15.18 -8.38
N LEU A 123 -1.24 15.46 -9.16
CA LEU A 123 -0.18 16.42 -8.82
C LEU A 123 -0.70 17.85 -8.77
N TRP A 124 -1.50 18.23 -9.77
CA TRP A 124 -2.11 19.57 -9.84
C TRP A 124 -3.04 19.84 -8.65
N LEU A 125 -3.88 18.90 -8.28
CA LEU A 125 -4.73 18.99 -7.10
C LEU A 125 -3.97 19.16 -5.79
N ARG A 126 -2.68 18.78 -5.78
CA ARG A 126 -1.76 19.00 -4.65
C ARG A 126 -0.92 20.28 -4.80
N GLY A 127 -1.27 21.17 -5.73
CA GLY A 127 -0.65 22.48 -5.90
C GLY A 127 0.52 22.52 -6.89
N THR A 128 0.87 21.42 -7.56
CA THR A 128 1.91 21.44 -8.60
C THR A 128 1.38 22.17 -9.85
N PRO A 129 2.07 23.17 -10.41
CA PRO A 129 1.66 23.82 -11.64
C PRO A 129 1.44 22.82 -12.78
N TRP A 130 0.37 22.98 -13.59
CA TRP A 130 -0.04 22.01 -14.60
C TRP A 130 1.06 21.58 -15.56
N LYS A 131 1.87 22.53 -16.03
CA LYS A 131 3.03 22.23 -16.92
C LYS A 131 4.03 21.31 -16.24
N GLN A 132 4.37 21.60 -14.98
CA GLN A 132 5.30 20.80 -14.18
C GLN A 132 4.70 19.43 -13.83
N ALA A 133 3.41 19.38 -13.48
CA ALA A 133 2.67 18.14 -13.25
C ALA A 133 2.69 17.24 -14.50
N GLY A 134 2.58 17.81 -15.70
CA GLY A 134 2.72 17.07 -16.95
C GLY A 134 4.11 16.44 -17.14
N VAL A 135 5.19 17.15 -16.80
CA VAL A 135 6.56 16.62 -16.87
C VAL A 135 6.76 15.49 -15.85
N GLN A 136 6.32 15.69 -14.61
CA GLN A 136 6.41 14.66 -13.56
C GLN A 136 5.58 13.42 -13.90
N ALA A 137 4.43 13.61 -14.54
CA ALA A 137 3.59 12.50 -15.03
C ALA A 137 4.31 11.66 -16.09
N LEU A 138 5.04 12.28 -17.04
CA LEU A 138 5.85 11.54 -18.02
C LEU A 138 6.97 10.76 -17.36
N ALA A 139 7.66 11.32 -16.37
CA ALA A 139 8.68 10.64 -15.60
C ALA A 139 8.10 9.42 -14.83
N ALA A 140 6.92 9.57 -14.24
CA ALA A 140 6.23 8.47 -13.58
C ALA A 140 5.80 7.38 -14.58
N LEU A 141 5.34 7.74 -15.78
CA LEU A 141 5.00 6.78 -16.84
C LEU A 141 6.22 6.02 -17.37
N ALA A 142 7.36 6.68 -17.47
CA ALA A 142 8.61 6.00 -17.85
C ALA A 142 8.98 4.89 -16.87
N ARG A 143 8.80 5.11 -15.57
CA ARG A 143 9.09 4.11 -14.51
C ARG A 143 8.22 2.85 -14.60
N VAL A 144 6.99 2.97 -15.10
CA VAL A 144 6.08 1.83 -15.27
C VAL A 144 6.05 1.31 -16.71
N GLY A 145 6.97 1.75 -17.58
CA GLY A 145 7.09 1.30 -18.97
C GLY A 145 5.94 1.71 -19.89
N LEU A 146 5.24 2.82 -19.57
CA LEU A 146 4.07 3.27 -20.32
C LEU A 146 4.23 4.64 -20.98
N LEU A 147 5.47 5.14 -21.11
CA LEU A 147 5.74 6.47 -21.67
C LEU A 147 5.16 6.64 -23.08
N ALA A 148 5.28 5.62 -23.95
CA ALA A 148 4.75 5.63 -25.32
C ALA A 148 3.21 5.78 -25.38
N LEU A 149 2.51 5.50 -24.29
CA LEU A 149 1.06 5.58 -24.20
C LEU A 149 0.56 6.88 -23.54
N ALA A 150 1.44 7.85 -23.25
CA ALA A 150 1.13 9.06 -22.49
C ALA A 150 -0.07 9.84 -23.03
N GLN A 151 -0.19 9.96 -24.34
CA GLN A 151 -1.27 10.72 -25.00
C GLN A 151 -2.51 9.87 -25.30
N ARG A 152 -2.43 8.54 -25.10
CA ARG A 152 -3.55 7.65 -25.36
C ARG A 152 -4.66 7.86 -24.31
N SER A 153 -5.93 7.65 -24.72
CA SER A 153 -7.05 7.63 -23.76
C SER A 153 -6.87 6.49 -22.77
N ALA A 154 -6.97 6.78 -21.48
CA ALA A 154 -6.82 5.77 -20.43
C ALA A 154 -7.86 4.64 -20.49
N ARG A 155 -9.01 4.87 -21.15
CA ARG A 155 -10.04 3.85 -21.36
C ARG A 155 -9.65 2.76 -22.37
N GLN A 156 -8.69 3.04 -23.24
CA GLN A 156 -8.24 2.11 -24.27
C GLN A 156 -7.11 1.19 -23.81
N LEU A 157 -6.75 1.30 -22.54
CA LEU A 157 -5.71 0.47 -21.94
C LEU A 157 -6.25 -0.88 -21.50
N SER A 158 -5.39 -1.92 -21.56
CA SER A 158 -5.66 -3.22 -20.94
C SER A 158 -5.73 -3.07 -19.41
N GLY A 159 -6.32 -4.04 -18.71
CA GLY A 159 -6.42 -4.03 -17.24
C GLY A 159 -5.05 -3.87 -16.57
N GLY A 160 -4.03 -4.60 -17.01
CA GLY A 160 -2.67 -4.46 -16.49
C GLY A 160 -2.05 -3.09 -16.76
N GLN A 161 -2.28 -2.52 -17.95
CA GLN A 161 -1.85 -1.16 -18.26
C GLN A 161 -2.56 -0.11 -17.38
N GLN A 162 -3.87 -0.27 -17.17
CA GLN A 162 -4.63 0.62 -16.27
C GLN A 162 -4.09 0.56 -14.83
N GLN A 163 -3.76 -0.64 -14.34
CA GLN A 163 -3.18 -0.83 -13.01
C GLN A 163 -1.81 -0.16 -12.91
N ARG A 164 -0.95 -0.30 -13.92
CA ARG A 164 0.36 0.38 -13.97
C ARG A 164 0.21 1.91 -14.01
N VAL A 165 -0.78 2.46 -14.71
CA VAL A 165 -1.09 3.90 -14.67
C VAL A 165 -1.54 4.33 -13.27
N ALA A 166 -2.38 3.55 -12.59
CA ALA A 166 -2.79 3.84 -11.21
C ALA A 166 -1.59 3.83 -10.26
N MET A 167 -0.66 2.90 -10.44
CA MET A 167 0.60 2.86 -9.68
C MET A 167 1.47 4.08 -9.97
N ALA A 168 1.64 4.46 -11.25
CA ALA A 168 2.38 5.67 -11.62
C ALA A 168 1.76 6.94 -10.99
N ARG A 169 0.41 7.02 -10.94
CA ARG A 169 -0.32 8.11 -10.28
C ARG A 169 -0.04 8.15 -8.78
N ALA A 170 -0.09 7.00 -8.10
CA ALA A 170 0.23 6.91 -6.68
C ALA A 170 1.69 7.28 -6.41
N TRP A 171 2.61 6.75 -7.20
CA TRP A 171 4.04 7.02 -7.07
C TRP A 171 4.42 8.48 -7.30
N ALA A 172 3.81 9.13 -8.30
CA ALA A 172 4.07 10.54 -8.60
C ALA A 172 3.81 11.46 -7.39
N LEU A 173 2.92 11.06 -6.49
CA LEU A 173 2.62 11.78 -5.25
C LEU A 173 3.66 11.59 -4.16
N GLN A 174 4.69 10.74 -4.36
CA GLN A 174 5.72 10.40 -3.38
C GLN A 174 5.12 10.09 -2.01
N PRO A 175 4.29 9.05 -1.90
CA PRO A 175 3.60 8.74 -0.65
C PRO A 175 4.57 8.21 0.40
N GLN A 176 4.30 8.53 1.66
CA GLN A 176 4.92 7.91 2.83
C GLN A 176 4.20 6.62 3.22
N VAL A 177 2.91 6.54 2.87
CA VAL A 177 2.08 5.35 3.08
C VAL A 177 1.42 4.95 1.77
N LEU A 178 1.60 3.71 1.38
CA LEU A 178 0.97 3.11 0.21
C LEU A 178 0.00 2.00 0.64
N LEU A 179 -1.28 2.20 0.33
CA LEU A 179 -2.35 1.26 0.62
C LEU A 179 -2.78 0.57 -0.67
N LEU A 180 -2.76 -0.77 -0.72
CA LEU A 180 -3.10 -1.53 -1.92
C LEU A 180 -4.24 -2.51 -1.64
N ASP A 181 -5.37 -2.33 -2.33
CA ASP A 181 -6.52 -3.22 -2.23
C ASP A 181 -6.51 -4.22 -3.39
N GLU A 182 -5.97 -5.41 -3.16
CA GLU A 182 -5.88 -6.52 -4.12
C GLU A 182 -5.37 -6.10 -5.52
N PRO A 183 -4.20 -5.46 -5.63
CA PRO A 183 -3.77 -4.76 -6.85
C PRO A 183 -3.57 -5.67 -8.08
N THR A 184 -3.59 -6.98 -7.90
CA THR A 184 -3.32 -7.96 -8.97
C THR A 184 -4.44 -8.99 -9.18
N ALA A 185 -5.56 -8.88 -8.45
CA ALA A 185 -6.60 -9.93 -8.43
C ALA A 185 -7.27 -10.19 -9.79
N SER A 186 -7.39 -9.16 -10.65
CA SER A 186 -8.09 -9.24 -11.94
C SER A 186 -7.14 -9.26 -13.13
N LEU A 187 -5.86 -9.56 -12.93
CA LEU A 187 -4.83 -9.52 -13.95
C LEU A 187 -4.46 -10.92 -14.45
N ASP A 188 -4.12 -11.01 -15.73
CA ASP A 188 -3.49 -12.19 -16.27
C ASP A 188 -2.10 -12.45 -15.64
N PRO A 189 -1.54 -13.67 -15.75
CA PRO A 189 -0.29 -14.01 -15.07
C PRO A 189 0.92 -13.15 -15.45
N HIS A 190 0.95 -12.60 -16.67
CA HIS A 190 2.05 -11.74 -17.12
C HIS A 190 1.93 -10.36 -16.49
N ALA A 191 0.77 -9.70 -16.63
CA ALA A 191 0.48 -8.40 -16.05
C ALA A 191 0.61 -8.42 -14.52
N LYS A 192 0.21 -9.55 -13.88
CA LYS A 192 0.39 -9.75 -12.44
C LYS A 192 1.85 -9.65 -12.03
N ARG A 193 2.76 -10.39 -12.70
CA ARG A 193 4.20 -10.34 -12.41
C ARG A 193 4.77 -8.94 -12.60
N GLU A 194 4.39 -8.24 -13.68
CA GLU A 194 4.84 -6.87 -13.92
C GLU A 194 4.43 -5.91 -12.80
N VAL A 195 3.16 -5.98 -12.34
CA VAL A 195 2.65 -5.14 -11.26
C VAL A 195 3.32 -5.50 -9.93
N GLU A 196 3.51 -6.79 -9.62
CA GLU A 196 4.22 -7.23 -8.41
C GLU A 196 5.66 -6.71 -8.38
N SER A 197 6.41 -6.81 -9.49
CA SER A 197 7.76 -6.27 -9.60
C SER A 197 7.82 -4.75 -9.40
N LEU A 198 6.81 -4.03 -9.87
CA LEU A 198 6.71 -2.59 -9.62
C LEU A 198 6.44 -2.28 -8.15
N ILE A 199 5.56 -3.05 -7.48
CA ILE A 199 5.31 -2.89 -6.03
C ILE A 199 6.60 -3.13 -5.25
N GLU A 200 7.35 -4.19 -5.58
CA GLU A 200 8.65 -4.49 -4.95
C GLU A 200 9.66 -3.36 -5.17
N ALA A 201 9.79 -2.87 -6.41
CA ALA A 201 10.68 -1.76 -6.73
C ALA A 201 10.30 -0.49 -5.97
N PHE A 202 9.01 -0.19 -5.85
CA PHE A 202 8.54 0.98 -5.11
C PHE A 202 8.77 0.84 -3.60
N ALA A 203 8.48 -0.34 -3.03
CA ALA A 203 8.71 -0.60 -1.62
C ALA A 203 10.20 -0.59 -1.24
N SER A 204 11.09 -0.92 -2.19
CA SER A 204 12.54 -0.95 -1.97
C SER A 204 13.21 0.40 -2.22
N ALA A 205 12.61 1.27 -3.04
CA ALA A 205 13.16 2.59 -3.36
C ALA A 205 13.15 3.57 -2.17
N SER A 206 12.36 3.30 -1.12
CA SER A 206 12.34 4.08 0.10
C SER A 206 12.13 3.14 1.30
N GLN A 207 13.17 2.98 2.11
CA GLN A 207 13.08 2.19 3.35
C GLN A 207 12.09 2.78 4.37
N ALA A 208 11.75 4.05 4.22
CA ALA A 208 10.80 4.75 5.10
C ALA A 208 9.35 4.64 4.65
N MET A 209 9.05 4.03 3.48
CA MET A 209 7.68 3.91 2.99
C MET A 209 6.95 2.75 3.68
N THR A 210 5.87 3.07 4.35
CA THR A 210 4.94 2.09 4.92
C THR A 210 4.06 1.52 3.81
N LEU A 211 3.99 0.20 3.74
CA LEU A 211 3.15 -0.53 2.78
C LEU A 211 2.10 -1.34 3.53
N VAL A 212 0.81 -1.10 3.26
CA VAL A 212 -0.28 -1.96 3.74
C VAL A 212 -1.05 -2.47 2.54
N PHE A 213 -1.15 -3.77 2.38
CA PHE A 213 -1.81 -4.34 1.21
C PHE A 213 -2.71 -5.53 1.55
N ALA A 214 -3.88 -5.57 0.92
CA ALA A 214 -4.75 -6.73 0.94
C ALA A 214 -4.36 -7.69 -0.19
N SER A 215 -4.27 -8.97 0.11
CA SER A 215 -4.03 -10.01 -0.88
C SER A 215 -4.58 -11.37 -0.44
N HIS A 216 -5.12 -12.12 -1.40
CA HIS A 216 -5.42 -13.54 -1.23
C HIS A 216 -4.30 -14.43 -1.77
N ASN A 217 -3.27 -13.85 -2.39
CA ASN A 217 -2.12 -14.57 -2.91
C ASN A 217 -1.02 -14.68 -1.86
N LEU A 218 -0.96 -15.82 -1.19
CA LEU A 218 0.02 -16.07 -0.12
C LEU A 218 1.48 -16.02 -0.61
N GLY A 219 1.75 -16.33 -1.87
CA GLY A 219 3.08 -16.16 -2.47
C GLY A 219 3.50 -14.69 -2.54
N GLN A 220 2.58 -13.79 -2.89
CA GLN A 220 2.82 -12.34 -2.85
C GLN A 220 3.05 -11.85 -1.42
N VAL A 221 2.25 -12.34 -0.46
CA VAL A 221 2.40 -12.00 0.96
C VAL A 221 3.80 -12.38 1.46
N LYS A 222 4.25 -13.61 1.18
CA LYS A 222 5.62 -14.07 1.57
C LYS A 222 6.74 -13.19 1.03
N ARG A 223 6.58 -12.65 -0.19
CA ARG A 223 7.63 -11.82 -0.83
C ARG A 223 7.64 -10.38 -0.35
N LEU A 224 6.46 -9.81 -0.12
CA LEU A 224 6.33 -8.36 0.09
C LEU A 224 6.19 -7.97 1.57
N ALA A 225 5.59 -8.81 2.41
CA ALA A 225 5.28 -8.49 3.79
C ALA A 225 6.41 -8.80 4.75
N SER A 226 6.53 -8.00 5.82
CA SER A 226 7.25 -8.34 7.04
C SER A 226 6.31 -8.84 8.14
N ARG A 227 5.03 -8.45 8.07
CA ARG A 227 4.00 -8.73 9.07
C ARG A 227 2.68 -9.06 8.38
N VAL A 228 1.95 -10.01 8.94
CA VAL A 228 0.67 -10.50 8.40
C VAL A 228 -0.43 -10.35 9.44
N ILE A 229 -1.52 -9.71 9.03
CA ILE A 229 -2.73 -9.57 9.82
C ILE A 229 -3.82 -10.42 9.17
N TYR A 230 -4.32 -11.42 9.89
CA TYR A 230 -5.43 -12.24 9.44
C TYR A 230 -6.75 -11.67 9.96
N LEU A 231 -7.64 -11.36 9.02
CA LEU A 231 -8.99 -10.89 9.31
C LEU A 231 -10.03 -11.97 9.03
N GLU A 232 -10.98 -12.08 9.94
CA GLU A 232 -12.18 -12.90 9.76
C GLU A 232 -13.40 -12.19 10.36
N GLN A 233 -14.50 -12.13 9.60
CA GLN A 233 -15.76 -11.51 10.03
C GLN A 233 -15.58 -10.10 10.65
N GLY A 234 -14.69 -9.29 10.08
CA GLY A 234 -14.41 -7.93 10.53
C GLY A 234 -13.52 -7.83 11.77
N ARG A 235 -12.94 -8.91 12.27
CA ARG A 235 -12.05 -8.93 13.43
C ARG A 235 -10.64 -9.33 13.03
N VAL A 236 -9.66 -8.79 13.73
CA VAL A 236 -8.27 -9.25 13.65
C VAL A 236 -8.14 -10.48 14.55
N LEU A 237 -7.88 -11.64 13.95
CA LEU A 237 -7.73 -12.89 14.68
C LEU A 237 -6.26 -13.28 14.87
N ALA A 238 -5.35 -12.87 13.97
CA ALA A 238 -3.92 -13.05 14.13
C ALA A 238 -3.16 -11.84 13.61
N ASP A 239 -2.06 -11.51 14.27
CA ASP A 239 -1.15 -10.43 13.91
C ASP A 239 0.27 -10.90 14.24
N LEU A 240 1.00 -11.33 13.20
CA LEU A 240 2.25 -12.07 13.35
C LEU A 240 3.30 -11.62 12.33
N PRO A 241 4.61 -11.74 12.64
CA PRO A 241 5.66 -11.69 11.63
C PRO A 241 5.39 -12.71 10.52
N VAL A 242 5.78 -12.37 9.28
CA VAL A 242 5.54 -13.23 8.10
C VAL A 242 6.12 -14.64 8.29
N HIS A 243 7.29 -14.78 8.91
CA HIS A 243 7.90 -16.07 9.19
C HIS A 243 7.00 -16.94 10.07
N ASP A 244 6.49 -16.38 11.17
CA ASP A 244 5.67 -17.11 12.14
C ASP A 244 4.30 -17.48 11.58
N PHE A 245 3.77 -16.61 10.72
CA PHE A 245 2.49 -16.86 10.03
C PHE A 245 2.56 -18.06 9.06
N PHE A 246 3.71 -18.29 8.40
CA PHE A 246 3.82 -19.36 7.40
C PHE A 246 4.55 -20.62 7.88
N SER A 247 5.42 -20.54 8.87
CA SER A 247 6.31 -21.63 9.25
C SER A 247 6.24 -21.99 10.74
N GLY A 248 5.54 -21.19 11.54
CA GLY A 248 5.54 -21.37 12.98
C GLY A 248 4.47 -22.36 13.47
N PRO A 249 4.79 -23.18 14.48
CA PRO A 249 3.79 -23.99 15.19
C PRO A 249 2.77 -23.12 15.90
N LEU A 250 3.08 -21.85 16.12
CA LEU A 250 2.26 -20.85 16.79
C LEU A 250 0.92 -20.64 16.07
N LEU A 251 0.96 -20.58 14.72
CA LEU A 251 -0.28 -20.40 13.92
C LEU A 251 -1.26 -21.55 14.13
N GLN A 252 -0.75 -22.81 14.12
CA GLN A 252 -1.58 -23.98 14.32
C GLN A 252 -2.16 -24.05 15.75
N GLN A 253 -1.37 -23.70 16.76
CA GLN A 253 -1.76 -23.82 18.16
C GLN A 253 -2.69 -22.70 18.63
N GLN A 254 -2.42 -21.47 18.23
CA GLN A 254 -3.13 -20.28 18.75
C GLN A 254 -4.18 -19.72 17.78
N PHE A 255 -4.03 -19.95 16.46
CA PHE A 255 -4.85 -19.35 15.42
C PHE A 255 -5.35 -20.38 14.40
N PRO A 256 -6.19 -21.35 14.81
CA PRO A 256 -6.60 -22.48 13.95
C PRO A 256 -7.30 -22.01 12.66
N ALA A 257 -8.11 -20.96 12.71
CA ALA A 257 -8.77 -20.41 11.51
C ALA A 257 -7.74 -19.86 10.51
N ALA A 258 -6.74 -19.12 10.96
CA ALA A 258 -5.67 -18.64 10.10
C ALA A 258 -4.83 -19.78 9.53
N HIS A 259 -4.61 -20.84 10.30
CA HIS A 259 -3.91 -22.04 9.83
C HIS A 259 -4.65 -22.75 8.70
N LEU A 260 -5.98 -22.96 8.85
CA LEU A 260 -6.83 -23.53 7.80
C LEU A 260 -6.84 -22.65 6.53
N PHE A 261 -6.88 -21.34 6.70
CA PHE A 261 -6.76 -20.41 5.57
C PHE A 261 -5.44 -20.57 4.80
N VAL A 262 -4.31 -20.70 5.52
CA VAL A 262 -2.98 -20.91 4.89
C VAL A 262 -2.91 -22.23 4.14
N LYS A 263 -3.58 -23.29 4.64
CA LYS A 263 -3.67 -24.59 3.97
C LYS A 263 -4.62 -24.61 2.77
N GLY A 264 -5.42 -23.56 2.58
CA GLY A 264 -6.44 -23.51 1.52
C GLY A 264 -7.70 -24.34 1.86
N GLU A 265 -7.92 -24.65 3.11
CA GLU A 265 -9.08 -25.41 3.59
C GLU A 265 -10.27 -24.50 3.98
N LEU A 266 -10.04 -23.19 4.05
CA LEU A 266 -11.07 -22.15 4.19
C LEU A 266 -11.16 -21.37 2.86
N VAL A 267 -12.27 -21.50 2.15
CA VAL A 267 -12.61 -20.75 0.93
C VAL A 267 -13.63 -19.66 1.25
#